data_9b2e1678aac4cf0d245d3cb809c20d12
#
_entry.id   9b2e1678aac4cf0d245d3cb809c20d12
#
_cell.length_a   1.000
_cell.length_b   1.000
_cell.length_c   1.000
_cell.angle_alpha   90.00
_cell.angle_beta   90.00
_cell.angle_gamma   90.00
#
_symmetry.space_group_name_H-M   'P 1'
#
loop_
_entity.id
_entity.type
_entity.pdbx_description
1 polymer ?
#
loop_
_entity_poly.entity_id
_entity_poly.type
_entity_poly.pdbx_seq_one_letter_code
_entity_poly.pdbx_strand_id
1 'polypeptide(L)'
;PKSCVLYLRSGKNTPDFLEVEVVFPDGKIQVYRILAVKLDEYTKDEIFEKNLLMFLPFYIMRYEKEIHKINQDPEKLQFLLDEYEDIRITLEKELTGTGRAELYTNLNKLIMKISDYICREEDVVRERLGETMGGKVLELESERLKAIGESIGEARGKAMGELQGEMRLGVLINRLILDGRGAEVQRAAMDAERRKELYKEYGM
;
A
#
# COMPACT_ATOMS: atom_id res chain seq x y z
N PRO A 1 11.48 -19.28 -20.40
CA PRO A 1 10.37 -18.82 -19.57
C PRO A 1 9.07 -19.42 -20.07
N LYS A 2 8.19 -19.82 -19.14
CA LYS A 2 6.83 -20.26 -19.50
C LYS A 2 5.97 -19.01 -19.57
N SER A 3 5.32 -18.77 -20.71
CA SER A 3 4.39 -17.67 -20.91
C SER A 3 2.94 -18.18 -20.82
N CYS A 4 2.05 -17.38 -20.29
CA CYS A 4 0.61 -17.62 -20.34
C CYS A 4 -0.12 -16.32 -20.69
N VAL A 5 -1.34 -16.44 -21.17
CA VAL A 5 -2.27 -15.32 -21.35
C VAL A 5 -3.35 -15.43 -20.30
N LEU A 6 -3.55 -14.36 -19.55
CA LEU A 6 -4.60 -14.27 -18.54
C LEU A 6 -5.84 -13.60 -19.15
N TYR A 7 -6.95 -14.33 -19.19
CA TYR A 7 -8.26 -13.78 -19.50
C TYR A 7 -8.94 -13.36 -18.20
N LEU A 8 -9.15 -12.08 -18.02
CA LEU A 8 -9.91 -11.54 -16.88
C LEU A 8 -11.42 -11.79 -17.05
N ARG A 9 -11.86 -12.01 -18.27
CA ARG A 9 -13.22 -12.40 -18.65
C ARG A 9 -13.12 -13.49 -19.68
N SER A 10 -13.87 -14.55 -19.49
CA SER A 10 -13.96 -15.63 -20.45
C SER A 10 -15.41 -15.89 -20.88
N GLY A 11 -15.56 -16.74 -21.88
CA GLY A 11 -16.84 -17.17 -22.38
C GLY A 11 -16.69 -18.50 -23.08
N LYS A 12 -17.82 -19.07 -23.56
CA LYS A 12 -17.86 -20.41 -24.15
C LYS A 12 -16.85 -20.65 -25.29
N ASN A 13 -16.43 -19.59 -25.99
CA ASN A 13 -15.49 -19.65 -27.10
C ASN A 13 -14.07 -19.20 -26.73
N THR A 14 -13.79 -18.91 -25.47
CA THR A 14 -12.43 -18.55 -25.03
C THR A 14 -11.55 -19.81 -25.08
N PRO A 15 -10.47 -19.82 -25.88
CA PRO A 15 -9.65 -21.00 -26.06
C PRO A 15 -8.81 -21.30 -24.82
N ASP A 16 -8.43 -22.56 -24.61
CA ASP A 16 -7.52 -22.98 -23.55
C ASP A 16 -6.05 -22.71 -23.90
N PHE A 17 -5.78 -22.51 -25.17
CA PHE A 17 -4.45 -22.20 -25.69
C PHE A 17 -4.55 -21.20 -26.84
N LEU A 18 -3.56 -20.34 -26.92
CA LEU A 18 -3.31 -19.49 -28.07
C LEU A 18 -2.17 -20.09 -28.89
N GLU A 19 -2.31 -20.11 -30.20
CA GLU A 19 -1.25 -20.49 -31.12
C GLU A 19 -0.72 -19.23 -31.79
N VAL A 20 0.60 -19.01 -31.66
CA VAL A 20 1.30 -17.90 -32.28
C VAL A 20 2.33 -18.41 -33.22
N GLU A 21 2.17 -18.06 -34.51
CA GLU A 21 3.12 -18.38 -35.54
C GLU A 21 4.21 -17.30 -35.62
N VAL A 22 5.46 -17.71 -35.51
CA VAL A 22 6.62 -16.84 -35.71
C VAL A 22 7.31 -17.23 -36.99
N VAL A 23 7.36 -16.31 -37.96
CA VAL A 23 8.06 -16.49 -39.24
C VAL A 23 9.46 -15.90 -39.09
N PHE A 24 10.46 -16.75 -39.28
CA PHE A 24 11.88 -16.35 -39.24
C PHE A 24 12.33 -15.78 -40.59
N PRO A 25 13.43 -14.99 -40.60
CA PRO A 25 13.97 -14.41 -41.86
C PRO A 25 14.36 -15.46 -42.92
N ASP A 26 14.67 -16.70 -42.49
CA ASP A 26 14.97 -17.83 -43.38
C ASP A 26 13.71 -18.53 -43.95
N GLY A 27 12.53 -17.96 -43.65
CA GLY A 27 11.24 -18.50 -44.10
C GLY A 27 10.70 -19.66 -43.27
N LYS A 28 11.39 -20.07 -42.21
CA LYS A 28 10.87 -21.10 -41.29
C LYS A 28 9.75 -20.55 -40.44
N ILE A 29 8.73 -21.34 -40.22
CA ILE A 29 7.59 -21.03 -39.34
C ILE A 29 7.72 -21.91 -38.10
N GLN A 30 7.65 -21.28 -36.92
CA GLN A 30 7.55 -21.96 -35.63
C GLN A 30 6.26 -21.60 -34.97
N VAL A 31 5.48 -22.59 -34.55
CA VAL A 31 4.21 -22.43 -33.84
C VAL A 31 4.50 -22.55 -32.34
N TYR A 32 4.13 -21.53 -31.59
CA TYR A 32 4.18 -21.51 -30.10
C TYR A 32 2.77 -21.67 -29.56
N ARG A 33 2.61 -22.60 -28.64
CA ARG A 33 1.37 -22.81 -27.91
C ARG A 33 1.46 -22.19 -26.55
N ILE A 34 0.61 -21.20 -26.29
CA ILE A 34 0.61 -20.41 -25.07
C ILE A 34 -0.64 -20.78 -24.26
N LEU A 35 -0.45 -21.18 -22.99
CA LEU A 35 -1.55 -21.54 -22.10
C LEU A 35 -2.44 -20.30 -21.82
N ALA A 36 -3.74 -20.47 -21.92
CA ALA A 36 -4.72 -19.50 -21.48
C ALA A 36 -5.16 -19.82 -20.04
N VAL A 37 -5.08 -18.83 -19.17
CA VAL A 37 -5.59 -18.88 -17.79
C VAL A 37 -6.85 -18.03 -17.74
N LYS A 38 -7.98 -18.60 -17.32
CA LYS A 38 -9.28 -17.93 -17.26
C LYS A 38 -9.63 -17.66 -15.80
N LEU A 39 -9.70 -16.41 -15.43
CA LEU A 39 -9.88 -15.99 -14.03
C LEU A 39 -11.22 -16.44 -13.45
N ASP A 40 -12.29 -16.41 -14.26
CA ASP A 40 -13.64 -16.78 -13.85
C ASP A 40 -13.83 -18.27 -13.57
N GLU A 41 -12.86 -19.12 -13.96
CA GLU A 41 -12.83 -20.54 -13.61
C GLU A 41 -12.29 -20.82 -12.19
N TYR A 42 -11.63 -19.83 -11.55
CA TYR A 42 -11.08 -19.98 -10.20
C TYR A 42 -12.08 -19.50 -9.15
N THR A 43 -12.37 -20.34 -8.17
CA THR A 43 -13.09 -19.94 -6.96
C THR A 43 -12.18 -19.12 -6.03
N LYS A 44 -12.77 -18.40 -5.05
CA LYS A 44 -11.97 -17.68 -4.06
C LYS A 44 -11.03 -18.63 -3.30
N ASP A 45 -11.52 -19.81 -2.92
CA ASP A 45 -10.74 -20.79 -2.15
C ASP A 45 -9.54 -21.29 -2.96
N GLU A 46 -9.72 -21.60 -4.25
CA GLU A 46 -8.62 -21.98 -5.13
C GLU A 46 -7.60 -20.86 -5.34
N ILE A 47 -8.05 -19.58 -5.34
CA ILE A 47 -7.15 -18.42 -5.42
C ILE A 47 -6.25 -18.37 -4.18
N PHE A 48 -6.81 -18.58 -2.98
CA PHE A 48 -6.04 -18.63 -1.74
C PHE A 48 -5.14 -19.87 -1.69
N GLU A 49 -5.68 -21.07 -1.94
CA GLU A 49 -4.93 -22.33 -1.90
C GLU A 49 -3.72 -22.32 -2.84
N LYS A 50 -3.90 -21.77 -4.03
CA LYS A 50 -2.84 -21.67 -5.06
C LYS A 50 -1.96 -20.42 -4.90
N ASN A 51 -2.19 -19.59 -3.87
CA ASN A 51 -1.50 -18.32 -3.61
C ASN A 51 -1.54 -17.34 -4.81
N LEU A 52 -2.67 -17.27 -5.49
CA LEU A 52 -2.91 -16.41 -6.65
C LEU A 52 -3.55 -15.08 -6.22
N LEU A 53 -3.10 -14.48 -5.12
CA LEU A 53 -3.73 -13.32 -4.47
C LEU A 53 -3.92 -12.12 -5.42
N MET A 54 -3.08 -11.99 -6.44
CA MET A 54 -3.21 -10.95 -7.47
C MET A 54 -4.46 -11.11 -8.38
N PHE A 55 -5.18 -12.22 -8.28
CA PHE A 55 -6.45 -12.42 -8.98
C PHE A 55 -7.64 -11.81 -8.24
N LEU A 56 -7.55 -11.66 -6.90
CA LEU A 56 -8.64 -11.16 -6.07
C LEU A 56 -9.16 -9.77 -6.48
N PRO A 57 -8.32 -8.80 -6.89
CA PRO A 57 -8.82 -7.51 -7.37
C PRO A 57 -9.77 -7.60 -8.55
N PHE A 58 -9.61 -8.63 -9.39
CA PHE A 58 -10.45 -8.83 -10.57
C PHE A 58 -11.63 -9.78 -10.31
N TYR A 59 -11.77 -10.31 -9.10
CA TYR A 59 -12.79 -11.28 -8.74
C TYR A 59 -14.21 -10.78 -9.00
N ILE A 60 -14.47 -9.47 -8.84
CA ILE A 60 -15.74 -8.80 -9.11
C ILE A 60 -16.22 -8.97 -10.57
N MET A 61 -15.31 -9.18 -11.53
CA MET A 61 -15.64 -9.26 -12.94
C MET A 61 -16.57 -10.44 -13.29
N ARG A 62 -16.60 -11.48 -12.45
CA ARG A 62 -17.55 -12.61 -12.61
C ARG A 62 -19.00 -12.19 -12.45
N TYR A 63 -19.26 -11.14 -11.66
CA TYR A 63 -20.58 -10.60 -11.37
C TYR A 63 -21.01 -9.50 -12.32
N GLU A 64 -20.12 -8.99 -13.17
CA GLU A 64 -20.36 -7.80 -14.01
C GLU A 64 -21.68 -7.88 -14.81
N LYS A 65 -21.99 -9.04 -15.38
CA LYS A 65 -23.23 -9.22 -16.17
C LYS A 65 -24.51 -9.26 -15.33
N GLU A 66 -24.38 -9.54 -14.04
CA GLU A 66 -25.48 -9.70 -13.11
C GLU A 66 -25.55 -8.58 -12.07
N ILE A 67 -24.59 -7.66 -12.09
CA ILE A 67 -24.42 -6.63 -11.06
C ILE A 67 -25.68 -5.76 -10.90
N HIS A 68 -26.37 -5.44 -12.00
CA HIS A 68 -27.62 -4.72 -11.97
C HIS A 68 -28.74 -5.50 -11.24
N LYS A 69 -28.81 -6.82 -11.42
CA LYS A 69 -29.76 -7.67 -10.70
C LYS A 69 -29.40 -7.78 -9.22
N ILE A 70 -28.12 -7.84 -8.90
CA ILE A 70 -27.60 -7.89 -7.54
C ILE A 70 -27.95 -6.58 -6.81
N ASN A 71 -27.86 -5.45 -7.48
CA ASN A 71 -28.20 -4.14 -6.91
C ASN A 71 -29.67 -4.02 -6.50
N GLN A 72 -30.56 -4.78 -7.14
CA GLN A 72 -32.00 -4.77 -6.89
C GLN A 72 -32.48 -5.90 -5.98
N ASP A 73 -31.66 -6.89 -5.70
CA ASP A 73 -32.02 -8.10 -4.97
C ASP A 73 -31.21 -8.19 -3.66
N PRO A 74 -31.85 -7.94 -2.51
CA PRO A 74 -31.17 -7.94 -1.21
C PRO A 74 -30.50 -9.26 -0.85
N GLU A 75 -31.04 -10.42 -1.26
CA GLU A 75 -30.45 -11.73 -0.96
C GLU A 75 -29.16 -11.94 -1.76
N LYS A 76 -29.16 -11.58 -3.05
CA LYS A 76 -27.97 -11.66 -3.90
C LYS A 76 -26.91 -10.66 -3.46
N LEU A 77 -27.32 -9.47 -3.07
CA LEU A 77 -26.42 -8.48 -2.51
C LEU A 77 -25.75 -9.00 -1.25
N GLN A 78 -26.52 -9.56 -0.33
CA GLN A 78 -25.96 -10.10 0.91
C GLN A 78 -24.99 -11.24 0.62
N PHE A 79 -25.30 -12.15 -0.29
CA PHE A 79 -24.39 -13.21 -0.71
C PHE A 79 -23.05 -12.65 -1.25
N LEU A 80 -23.09 -11.61 -2.08
CA LEU A 80 -21.89 -10.94 -2.59
C LEU A 80 -21.08 -10.32 -1.45
N LEU A 81 -21.74 -9.64 -0.50
CA LEU A 81 -21.07 -8.99 0.63
C LEU A 81 -20.41 -10.01 1.56
N ASP A 82 -21.10 -11.12 1.86
CA ASP A 82 -20.56 -12.22 2.68
C ASP A 82 -19.31 -12.83 2.02
N GLU A 83 -19.31 -12.99 0.71
CA GLU A 83 -18.15 -13.50 -0.03
C GLU A 83 -16.96 -12.55 0.03
N TYR A 84 -17.19 -11.24 -0.08
CA TYR A 84 -16.13 -10.24 0.02
C TYR A 84 -15.63 -10.03 1.45
N GLU A 85 -16.50 -10.16 2.44
CA GLU A 85 -16.11 -10.15 3.85
C GLU A 85 -15.16 -11.34 4.15
N ASP A 86 -15.48 -12.52 3.63
CA ASP A 86 -14.64 -13.71 3.79
C ASP A 86 -13.28 -13.55 3.08
N ILE A 87 -13.26 -12.97 1.87
CA ILE A 87 -12.03 -12.61 1.17
C ILE A 87 -11.19 -11.65 2.02
N ARG A 88 -11.80 -10.61 2.60
CA ARG A 88 -11.12 -9.62 3.43
C ARG A 88 -10.50 -10.25 4.67
N ILE A 89 -11.28 -11.07 5.40
CA ILE A 89 -10.83 -11.74 6.62
C ILE A 89 -9.65 -12.68 6.32
N THR A 90 -9.77 -13.46 5.25
CA THR A 90 -8.73 -14.43 4.86
C THR A 90 -7.45 -13.71 4.44
N LEU A 91 -7.55 -12.66 3.63
CA LEU A 91 -6.41 -11.81 3.24
C LEU A 91 -5.73 -11.18 4.46
N GLU A 92 -6.51 -10.64 5.39
CA GLU A 92 -5.99 -10.05 6.62
C GLU A 92 -5.20 -11.09 7.41
N LYS A 93 -5.78 -12.26 7.66
CA LYS A 93 -5.15 -13.33 8.41
C LYS A 93 -3.85 -13.81 7.77
N GLU A 94 -3.84 -14.04 6.46
CA GLU A 94 -2.66 -14.57 5.75
C GLU A 94 -1.53 -13.55 5.62
N LEU A 95 -1.85 -12.29 5.40
CA LEU A 95 -0.84 -11.28 5.09
C LEU A 95 -0.35 -10.53 6.32
N THR A 96 -1.22 -10.18 7.26
CA THR A 96 -0.79 -9.47 8.48
C THR A 96 -0.01 -10.38 9.42
N GLY A 97 -0.46 -11.63 9.58
CA GLY A 97 0.23 -12.64 10.38
C GLY A 97 1.64 -13.00 9.87
N THR A 98 1.93 -12.73 8.60
CA THR A 98 3.25 -13.00 7.97
C THR A 98 4.10 -11.73 7.77
N GLY A 99 3.73 -10.60 8.38
CA GLY A 99 4.46 -9.34 8.24
C GLY A 99 4.28 -8.63 6.89
N ARG A 100 3.30 -9.04 6.08
CA ARG A 100 2.99 -8.46 4.76
C ARG A 100 1.79 -7.51 4.78
N ALA A 101 1.62 -6.74 5.85
CA ALA A 101 0.52 -5.80 6.03
C ALA A 101 0.40 -4.75 4.90
N GLU A 102 1.52 -4.34 4.31
CA GLU A 102 1.52 -3.43 3.16
C GLU A 102 0.88 -4.08 1.92
N LEU A 103 1.17 -5.35 1.67
CA LEU A 103 0.55 -6.09 0.56
C LEU A 103 -0.97 -6.23 0.78
N TYR A 104 -1.40 -6.50 2.01
CA TYR A 104 -2.82 -6.50 2.38
C TYR A 104 -3.50 -5.16 2.03
N THR A 105 -2.91 -4.05 2.48
CA THR A 105 -3.44 -2.71 2.21
C THR A 105 -3.52 -2.40 0.71
N ASN A 106 -2.47 -2.76 -0.05
CA ASN A 106 -2.43 -2.51 -1.48
C ASN A 106 -3.43 -3.36 -2.26
N LEU A 107 -3.60 -4.64 -1.91
CA LEU A 107 -4.59 -5.52 -2.53
C LEU A 107 -6.01 -5.04 -2.25
N ASN A 108 -6.33 -4.69 -1.00
CA ASN A 108 -7.64 -4.15 -0.65
C ASN A 108 -7.98 -2.87 -1.40
N LYS A 109 -7.03 -1.93 -1.50
CA LYS A 109 -7.22 -0.71 -2.31
C LYS A 109 -7.49 -1.03 -3.78
N LEU A 110 -6.80 -2.02 -4.32
CA LEU A 110 -6.99 -2.42 -5.71
C LEU A 110 -8.33 -3.13 -5.91
N ILE A 111 -8.75 -3.99 -4.98
CA ILE A 111 -10.09 -4.61 -4.96
C ILE A 111 -11.15 -3.52 -4.96
N MET A 112 -11.09 -2.57 -4.04
CA MET A 112 -12.05 -1.47 -3.93
C MET A 112 -12.10 -0.64 -5.22
N LYS A 113 -10.94 -0.27 -5.77
CA LYS A 113 -10.88 0.56 -6.98
C LYS A 113 -11.47 -0.14 -8.20
N ILE A 114 -11.23 -1.43 -8.38
CA ILE A 114 -11.78 -2.19 -9.50
C ILE A 114 -13.28 -2.43 -9.28
N SER A 115 -13.71 -2.76 -8.06
CA SER A 115 -15.12 -2.92 -7.72
C SER A 115 -15.91 -1.63 -7.93
N ASP A 116 -15.38 -0.49 -7.50
CA ASP A 116 -15.98 0.82 -7.72
C ASP A 116 -16.16 1.13 -9.22
N TYR A 117 -15.17 0.80 -10.03
CA TYR A 117 -15.26 0.97 -11.48
C TYR A 117 -16.31 0.05 -12.13
N ILE A 118 -16.37 -1.22 -11.73
CA ILE A 118 -17.34 -2.20 -12.26
C ILE A 118 -18.76 -1.85 -11.81
N CYS A 119 -18.93 -1.43 -10.57
CA CYS A 119 -20.23 -1.09 -9.97
C CYS A 119 -20.60 0.40 -10.09
N ARG A 120 -19.93 1.16 -10.95
CA ARG A 120 -20.08 2.63 -11.02
C ARG A 120 -21.52 3.12 -11.26
N GLU A 121 -22.38 2.32 -11.89
CA GLU A 121 -23.78 2.60 -12.18
C GLU A 121 -24.74 1.99 -11.16
N GLU A 122 -24.21 1.27 -10.16
CA GLU A 122 -24.96 0.46 -9.19
C GLU A 122 -24.65 0.93 -7.76
N ASP A 123 -25.27 2.04 -7.37
CA ASP A 123 -24.93 2.78 -6.14
C ASP A 123 -24.98 1.92 -4.88
N VAL A 124 -26.01 1.05 -4.73
CA VAL A 124 -26.19 0.23 -3.53
C VAL A 124 -25.06 -0.79 -3.38
N VAL A 125 -24.73 -1.52 -4.45
CA VAL A 125 -23.62 -2.49 -4.45
C VAL A 125 -22.31 -1.77 -4.15
N ARG A 126 -22.06 -0.64 -4.82
CA ARG A 126 -20.83 0.14 -4.68
C ARG A 126 -20.61 0.61 -3.25
N GLU A 127 -21.64 1.19 -2.62
CA GLU A 127 -21.56 1.70 -1.27
C GLU A 127 -21.35 0.58 -0.26
N ARG A 128 -22.16 -0.48 -0.33
CA ARG A 128 -22.09 -1.60 0.61
C ARG A 128 -20.80 -2.39 0.49
N LEU A 129 -20.29 -2.60 -0.72
CA LEU A 129 -19.00 -3.25 -0.95
C LEU A 129 -17.84 -2.39 -0.44
N GLY A 130 -17.94 -1.07 -0.61
CA GLY A 130 -17.01 -0.11 -0.04
C GLY A 130 -16.95 -0.17 1.49
N GLU A 131 -18.11 -0.24 2.16
CA GLU A 131 -18.19 -0.43 3.61
C GLU A 131 -17.56 -1.77 4.05
N THR A 132 -17.88 -2.87 3.36
CA THR A 132 -17.38 -4.21 3.69
C THR A 132 -15.86 -4.29 3.58
N MET A 133 -15.28 -3.71 2.53
CA MET A 133 -13.84 -3.77 2.26
C MET A 133 -13.06 -2.60 2.87
N GLY A 134 -13.71 -1.43 3.06
CA GLY A 134 -13.05 -0.17 3.39
C GLY A 134 -12.76 0.07 4.86
N GLY A 135 -13.57 -0.45 5.79
CA GLY A 135 -13.52 -0.06 7.19
C GLY A 135 -12.13 -0.23 7.84
N LYS A 136 -11.56 -1.42 7.80
CA LYS A 136 -10.24 -1.71 8.39
C LYS A 136 -9.04 -1.20 7.59
N VAL A 137 -9.15 -1.06 6.28
CA VAL A 137 -8.06 -0.53 5.44
C VAL A 137 -7.81 0.93 5.73
N LEU A 138 -8.87 1.70 5.94
CA LEU A 138 -8.77 3.12 6.33
C LEU A 138 -8.14 3.29 7.71
N GLU A 139 -8.47 2.41 8.66
CA GLU A 139 -7.90 2.40 10.01
C GLU A 139 -6.39 2.10 9.97
N LEU A 140 -5.99 1.00 9.34
CA LEU A 140 -4.58 0.61 9.19
C LEU A 140 -3.74 1.66 8.43
N GLU A 141 -4.33 2.32 7.42
CA GLU A 141 -3.63 3.38 6.70
C GLU A 141 -3.48 4.64 7.54
N SER A 142 -4.50 4.99 8.33
CA SER A 142 -4.44 6.10 9.28
C SER A 142 -3.35 5.87 10.32
N GLU A 143 -3.25 4.68 10.91
CA GLU A 143 -2.19 4.32 11.85
C GLU A 143 -0.80 4.36 11.21
N ARG A 144 -0.66 3.85 9.99
CA ARG A 144 0.60 3.90 9.24
C ARG A 144 1.03 5.33 8.92
N LEU A 145 0.11 6.17 8.45
CA LEU A 145 0.38 7.58 8.15
C LEU A 145 0.76 8.36 9.42
N LYS A 146 0.12 8.03 10.55
CA LYS A 146 0.45 8.60 11.85
C LYS A 146 1.86 8.21 12.30
N ALA A 147 2.21 6.93 12.22
CA ALA A 147 3.55 6.45 12.56
C ALA A 147 4.65 7.06 11.68
N ILE A 148 4.40 7.20 10.37
CA ILE A 148 5.31 7.88 9.44
C ILE A 148 5.43 9.37 9.81
N GLY A 149 4.32 10.03 10.10
CA GLY A 149 4.31 11.44 10.51
C GLY A 149 5.09 11.69 11.80
N GLU A 150 4.92 10.83 12.80
CA GLU A 150 5.67 10.87 14.06
C GLU A 150 7.17 10.67 13.82
N SER A 151 7.58 9.67 13.06
CA SER A 151 8.99 9.41 12.73
C SER A 151 9.64 10.57 11.97
N ILE A 152 8.95 11.16 10.99
CA ILE A 152 9.45 12.34 10.27
C ILE A 152 9.51 13.56 11.22
N GLY A 153 8.52 13.72 12.09
CA GLY A 153 8.48 14.80 13.09
C GLY A 153 9.65 14.72 14.07
N GLU A 154 9.93 13.54 14.61
CA GLU A 154 11.06 13.28 15.49
C GLU A 154 12.41 13.56 14.80
N ALA A 155 12.59 13.04 13.58
CA ALA A 155 13.83 13.24 12.83
C ALA A 155 14.06 14.74 12.52
N ARG A 156 13.03 15.47 12.11
CA ARG A 156 13.10 16.92 11.89
C ARG A 156 13.35 17.70 13.17
N GLY A 157 12.65 17.34 14.25
CA GLY A 157 12.83 17.97 15.56
C GLY A 157 14.26 17.83 16.09
N LYS A 158 14.85 16.63 15.95
CA LYS A 158 16.23 16.35 16.32
C LYS A 158 17.22 17.15 15.47
N ALA A 159 17.09 17.15 14.17
CA ALA A 159 17.96 17.89 13.25
C ALA A 159 17.88 19.42 13.51
N MET A 160 16.68 19.97 13.70
CA MET A 160 16.51 21.38 14.05
C MET A 160 17.09 21.72 15.42
N GLY A 161 16.92 20.85 16.40
CA GLY A 161 17.48 21.04 17.74
C GLY A 161 19.01 21.04 17.73
N GLU A 162 19.64 20.14 16.98
CA GLU A 162 21.08 20.09 16.79
C GLU A 162 21.60 21.38 16.10
N LEU A 163 20.98 21.79 15.00
CA LEU A 163 21.35 23.01 14.27
C LEU A 163 21.22 24.27 15.15
N GLN A 164 20.11 24.39 15.87
CA GLN A 164 19.92 25.52 16.81
C GLN A 164 20.95 25.52 17.96
N GLY A 165 21.29 24.33 18.48
CA GLY A 165 22.31 24.15 19.49
C GLY A 165 23.70 24.58 19.00
N GLU A 166 24.09 24.18 17.79
CA GLU A 166 25.34 24.58 17.16
C GLU A 166 25.41 26.09 16.91
N MET A 167 24.35 26.68 16.37
CA MET A 167 24.28 28.14 16.14
C MET A 167 24.40 28.89 17.45
N ARG A 168 23.70 28.48 18.50
CA ARG A 168 23.73 29.12 19.82
C ARG A 168 25.10 29.04 20.47
N LEU A 169 25.78 27.88 20.36
CA LEU A 169 27.14 27.69 20.80
C LEU A 169 28.12 28.59 20.02
N GLY A 170 27.99 28.69 18.72
CA GLY A 170 28.81 29.58 17.88
C GLY A 170 28.70 31.05 18.29
N VAL A 171 27.48 31.53 18.56
CA VAL A 171 27.26 32.91 19.07
C VAL A 171 27.90 33.12 20.44
N LEU A 172 27.77 32.14 21.34
CA LEU A 172 28.41 32.21 22.67
C LEU A 172 29.93 32.28 22.55
N ILE A 173 30.54 31.41 21.74
CA ILE A 173 31.99 31.39 21.52
C ILE A 173 32.46 32.75 21.01
N ASN A 174 31.75 33.32 20.03
CA ASN A 174 32.12 34.63 19.47
C ASN A 174 32.07 35.76 20.55
N ARG A 175 31.02 35.77 21.38
CA ARG A 175 30.92 36.75 22.50
C ARG A 175 32.03 36.57 23.52
N LEU A 176 32.34 35.32 23.91
CA LEU A 176 33.45 35.06 24.85
C LEU A 176 34.81 35.54 24.32
N ILE A 177 35.05 35.40 23.02
CA ILE A 177 36.27 35.91 22.39
C ILE A 177 36.31 37.44 22.41
N LEU A 178 35.22 38.12 22.05
CA LEU A 178 35.12 39.57 22.03
C LEU A 178 35.32 40.18 23.42
N ASP A 179 34.83 39.51 24.47
CA ASP A 179 34.97 39.94 25.88
C ASP A 179 36.33 39.58 26.51
N GLY A 180 37.27 39.02 25.72
CA GLY A 180 38.59 38.61 26.17
C GLY A 180 38.60 37.35 27.05
N ARG A 181 37.49 36.62 27.10
CA ARG A 181 37.29 35.40 27.93
C ARG A 181 37.62 34.12 27.17
N GLY A 182 38.61 34.14 26.28
CA GLY A 182 39.00 32.99 25.43
C GLY A 182 39.32 31.72 26.21
N ALA A 183 39.80 31.82 27.46
CA ALA A 183 40.04 30.66 28.34
C ALA A 183 38.76 29.87 28.69
N GLU A 184 37.60 30.51 28.59
CA GLU A 184 36.30 29.85 28.86
C GLU A 184 35.71 29.17 27.65
N VAL A 185 36.18 29.42 26.43
CA VAL A 185 35.70 28.82 25.18
C VAL A 185 35.81 27.30 25.23
N GLN A 186 36.95 26.77 25.65
CA GLN A 186 37.18 25.35 25.78
C GLN A 186 36.22 24.71 26.79
N ARG A 187 35.97 25.36 27.92
CA ARG A 187 35.03 24.88 28.95
C ARG A 187 33.61 24.93 28.44
N ALA A 188 33.20 25.99 27.76
CA ALA A 188 31.87 26.11 27.15
C ALA A 188 31.61 25.03 26.09
N ALA A 189 32.63 24.61 25.33
CA ALA A 189 32.51 23.55 24.32
C ALA A 189 32.39 22.16 24.97
N MET A 190 33.13 21.87 26.03
CA MET A 190 33.23 20.52 26.60
C MET A 190 32.32 20.26 27.79
N ASP A 191 31.94 21.30 28.53
CA ASP A 191 31.12 21.20 29.76
C ASP A 191 29.72 21.79 29.53
N ALA A 192 28.71 20.89 29.52
CA ALA A 192 27.32 21.30 29.28
C ALA A 192 26.74 22.17 30.39
N GLU A 193 27.11 21.94 31.66
CA GLU A 193 26.60 22.75 32.77
C GLU A 193 27.21 24.16 32.75
N ARG A 194 28.52 24.24 32.52
CA ARG A 194 29.18 25.55 32.36
C ARG A 194 28.64 26.33 31.17
N ARG A 195 28.34 25.63 30.09
CA ARG A 195 27.69 26.23 28.91
C ARG A 195 26.32 26.79 29.21
N LYS A 196 25.49 26.09 30.01
CA LYS A 196 24.18 26.57 30.44
C LYS A 196 24.29 27.84 31.32
N GLU A 197 25.26 27.89 32.21
CA GLU A 197 25.52 29.08 33.02
C GLU A 197 25.89 30.28 32.15
N LEU A 198 26.78 30.08 31.20
CA LEU A 198 27.19 31.12 30.25
C LEU A 198 26.04 31.59 29.36
N TYR A 199 25.15 30.68 28.91
CA TYR A 199 23.95 31.07 28.19
C TYR A 199 23.05 31.98 29.02
N LYS A 200 22.89 31.72 30.33
CA LYS A 200 22.13 32.61 31.25
C LYS A 200 22.82 33.95 31.43
N GLU A 201 24.14 33.93 31.62
CA GLU A 201 24.95 35.14 31.78
C GLU A 201 24.85 36.08 30.58
N TYR A 202 24.85 35.51 29.36
CA TYR A 202 24.75 36.26 28.10
C TYR A 202 23.31 36.49 27.61
N GLY A 203 22.31 36.09 28.38
CA GLY A 203 20.89 36.27 28.01
C GLY A 203 20.47 35.57 26.77
N MET A 204 20.97 34.33 26.56
CA MET A 204 20.75 33.51 25.35
C MET A 204 19.85 32.34 25.65
#